data_14bd2bd965de4ba990cf7f2eed878ef1
#
_entry.id   14bd2bd965de4ba990cf7f2eed878ef1
#
_cell.length_a   1.000
_cell.length_b   1.000
_cell.length_c   1.000
_cell.angle_alpha   90.00
_cell.angle_beta   90.00
_cell.angle_gamma   90.00
#
_symmetry.space_group_name_H-M   'P 1'
#
loop_
_entity.id
_entity.type
_entity.pdbx_description
1 polymer ?
#
loop_
_entity_poly.entity_id
_entity_poly.type
_entity_poly.pdbx_seq_one_letter_code
_entity_poly.pdbx_strand_id
1 'polypeptide(L)'
;VRRFDFSAATAVVTGAASGIGAALAHGLAARGSDLVLLDRDAARLATVADAIRAGHPDRRVDRVVVDLADAAATARAAEQVRARHPRIRLLVNNAGVALGGRFDQVTLDEFQWVVEINFRAVVQLTHTLLPALKAEPGSHLVNVSSVFGLIAPPGQAAYSATKFAVRGFTEALRHELIADGIGVTSVHPGGIATRITENARIGSGVRRDDYEEGRRKFDRLLSIPPARAAGVILRGVERRRPRVLVGWSAKLPDLMARIAPGSSGTLLRAGIGRGTGAPVRRLTTVAAPPEEAVPPAVANDRRSEGVSTADEA
;
A
#
# COMPACT_ATOMS: atom_id res chain seq x y z
N VAL A 1 1.67 -7.84 28.02
CA VAL A 1 0.73 -7.93 26.88
C VAL A 1 0.63 -9.40 26.47
N ARG A 2 -0.59 -9.97 26.50
CA ARG A 2 -0.83 -11.35 26.08
C ARG A 2 -0.43 -11.51 24.61
N ARG A 3 0.26 -12.61 24.23
CA ARG A 3 0.62 -12.90 22.84
C ARG A 3 -0.64 -13.05 21.98
N PHE A 4 -0.53 -12.70 20.70
CA PHE A 4 -1.59 -12.95 19.74
C PHE A 4 -1.66 -14.46 19.45
N ASP A 5 -2.87 -15.02 19.55
CA ASP A 5 -3.14 -16.42 19.24
C ASP A 5 -3.76 -16.52 17.85
N PHE A 6 -3.16 -17.31 16.99
CA PHE A 6 -3.61 -17.54 15.62
C PHE A 6 -4.63 -18.68 15.51
N SER A 7 -4.77 -19.51 16.54
CA SER A 7 -5.62 -20.71 16.49
C SER A 7 -7.10 -20.37 16.51
N ALA A 8 -7.91 -21.19 15.85
CA ALA A 8 -9.38 -21.14 15.82
C ALA A 8 -9.96 -19.75 15.47
N ALA A 9 -9.33 -19.04 14.53
CA ALA A 9 -9.65 -17.66 14.22
C ALA A 9 -9.63 -17.40 12.72
N THR A 10 -10.55 -16.57 12.23
CA THR A 10 -10.56 -16.14 10.82
C THR A 10 -9.51 -15.06 10.57
N ALA A 11 -8.62 -15.31 9.61
CA ALA A 11 -7.66 -14.34 9.10
C ALA A 11 -8.00 -13.97 7.65
N VAL A 12 -8.11 -12.67 7.38
CA VAL A 12 -8.34 -12.10 6.05
C VAL A 12 -7.00 -11.60 5.50
N VAL A 13 -6.63 -12.01 4.29
CA VAL A 13 -5.36 -11.64 3.65
C VAL A 13 -5.60 -11.14 2.24
N THR A 14 -5.19 -9.91 1.93
CA THR A 14 -5.23 -9.35 0.58
C THR A 14 -3.91 -9.57 -0.17
N GLY A 15 -3.96 -9.69 -1.50
CA GLY A 15 -2.78 -10.01 -2.31
C GLY A 15 -2.28 -11.43 -2.03
N ALA A 16 -3.21 -12.36 -1.79
CA ALA A 16 -2.93 -13.71 -1.29
C ALA A 16 -2.49 -14.70 -2.36
N ALA A 17 -2.57 -14.35 -3.66
CA ALA A 17 -2.22 -15.24 -4.75
C ALA A 17 -0.71 -15.40 -4.99
N SER A 18 0.13 -14.57 -4.36
CA SER A 18 1.58 -14.63 -4.58
C SER A 18 2.40 -13.98 -3.46
N GLY A 19 3.72 -14.13 -3.52
CA GLY A 19 4.68 -13.39 -2.72
C GLY A 19 4.46 -13.49 -1.21
N ILE A 20 4.51 -12.34 -0.55
CA ILE A 20 4.35 -12.26 0.92
C ILE A 20 2.94 -12.72 1.33
N GLY A 21 1.89 -12.36 0.57
CA GLY A 21 0.50 -12.71 0.89
C GLY A 21 0.27 -14.22 0.89
N ALA A 22 0.71 -14.92 -0.14
CA ALA A 22 0.63 -16.38 -0.20
C ALA A 22 1.43 -17.04 0.94
N ALA A 23 2.64 -16.55 1.20
CA ALA A 23 3.47 -17.08 2.29
C ALA A 23 2.86 -16.82 3.68
N LEU A 24 2.18 -15.68 3.86
CA LEU A 24 1.41 -15.38 5.08
C LEU A 24 0.22 -16.34 5.21
N ALA A 25 -0.52 -16.59 4.12
CA ALA A 25 -1.65 -17.50 4.12
C ALA A 25 -1.24 -18.91 4.57
N HIS A 26 -0.18 -19.48 3.97
CA HIS A 26 0.38 -20.76 4.42
C HIS A 26 0.83 -20.72 5.90
N GLY A 27 1.54 -19.67 6.30
CA GLY A 27 2.02 -19.54 7.67
C GLY A 27 0.91 -19.35 8.72
N LEU A 28 -0.24 -18.78 8.35
CA LEU A 28 -1.42 -18.65 9.18
C LEU A 28 -2.17 -19.98 9.31
N ALA A 29 -2.37 -20.70 8.19
CA ALA A 29 -2.97 -22.03 8.20
C ALA A 29 -2.20 -22.99 9.10
N ALA A 30 -0.87 -23.00 8.99
CA ALA A 30 0.03 -23.80 9.85
C ALA A 30 -0.06 -23.44 11.34
N ARG A 31 -0.59 -22.26 11.68
CA ARG A 31 -0.84 -21.80 13.06
C ARG A 31 -2.28 -21.99 13.51
N GLY A 32 -3.09 -22.62 12.68
CA GLY A 32 -4.48 -22.95 13.02
C GLY A 32 -5.52 -21.90 12.65
N SER A 33 -5.20 -20.89 11.85
CA SER A 33 -6.18 -19.93 11.36
C SER A 33 -7.02 -20.49 10.20
N ASP A 34 -8.32 -20.19 10.20
CA ASP A 34 -9.16 -20.24 9.02
C ASP A 34 -8.88 -18.99 8.16
N LEU A 35 -9.06 -19.07 6.85
CA LEU A 35 -8.59 -18.06 5.93
C LEU A 35 -9.67 -17.52 5.01
N VAL A 36 -9.63 -16.22 4.77
CA VAL A 36 -10.30 -15.54 3.65
C VAL A 36 -9.23 -14.88 2.81
N LEU A 37 -9.03 -15.38 1.61
CA LEU A 37 -7.96 -14.97 0.70
C LEU A 37 -8.54 -14.09 -0.42
N LEU A 38 -8.03 -12.87 -0.55
CA LEU A 38 -8.44 -11.91 -1.56
C LEU A 38 -7.31 -11.66 -2.56
N ASP A 39 -7.59 -11.79 -3.85
CA ASP A 39 -6.69 -11.41 -4.94
C ASP A 39 -7.48 -11.24 -6.24
N ARG A 40 -6.89 -10.55 -7.22
CA ARG A 40 -7.46 -10.44 -8.57
C ARG A 40 -7.14 -11.64 -9.46
N ASP A 41 -6.08 -12.38 -9.18
CA ASP A 41 -5.65 -13.55 -9.93
C ASP A 41 -6.38 -14.82 -9.44
N ALA A 42 -7.53 -15.09 -10.03
CA ALA A 42 -8.39 -16.21 -9.64
C ALA A 42 -7.68 -17.57 -9.71
N ALA A 43 -6.85 -17.79 -10.75
CA ALA A 43 -6.17 -19.07 -10.96
C ALA A 43 -5.12 -19.35 -9.90
N ARG A 44 -4.25 -18.35 -9.62
CA ARG A 44 -3.23 -18.49 -8.56
C ARG A 44 -3.84 -18.51 -7.17
N LEU A 45 -4.90 -17.73 -6.95
CA LEU A 45 -5.62 -17.76 -5.68
C LEU A 45 -6.20 -19.14 -5.41
N ALA A 46 -6.73 -19.81 -6.45
CA ALA A 46 -7.18 -21.19 -6.35
C ALA A 46 -6.02 -22.13 -6.00
N THR A 47 -4.89 -22.05 -6.71
CA THR A 47 -3.72 -22.88 -6.46
C THR A 47 -3.22 -22.74 -5.00
N VAL A 48 -3.15 -21.51 -4.48
CA VAL A 48 -2.74 -21.28 -3.09
C VAL A 48 -3.74 -21.86 -2.10
N ALA A 49 -5.03 -21.64 -2.33
CA ALA A 49 -6.07 -22.16 -1.44
C ALA A 49 -6.11 -23.68 -1.41
N ASP A 50 -5.98 -24.33 -2.57
CA ASP A 50 -6.00 -25.79 -2.68
C ASP A 50 -4.76 -26.43 -2.05
N ALA A 51 -3.58 -25.83 -2.21
CA ALA A 51 -2.37 -26.25 -1.52
C ALA A 51 -2.51 -26.12 0.01
N ILE A 52 -3.16 -25.07 0.50
CA ILE A 52 -3.42 -24.91 1.94
C ILE A 52 -4.40 -25.95 2.44
N ARG A 53 -5.50 -26.22 1.72
CA ARG A 53 -6.48 -27.27 2.10
C ARG A 53 -5.86 -28.66 2.12
N ALA A 54 -4.99 -28.96 1.15
CA ALA A 54 -4.28 -30.24 1.11
C ALA A 54 -3.32 -30.42 2.31
N GLY A 55 -2.60 -29.37 2.68
CA GLY A 55 -1.66 -29.40 3.80
C GLY A 55 -2.31 -29.23 5.19
N HIS A 56 -3.51 -28.68 5.25
CA HIS A 56 -4.25 -28.36 6.49
C HIS A 56 -5.75 -28.62 6.30
N PRO A 57 -6.19 -29.89 6.22
CA PRO A 57 -7.58 -30.25 5.86
C PRO A 57 -8.61 -29.76 6.89
N ASP A 58 -8.21 -29.50 8.12
CA ASP A 58 -9.07 -28.97 9.19
C ASP A 58 -9.28 -27.45 9.09
N ARG A 59 -8.65 -26.76 8.13
CA ARG A 59 -8.76 -25.31 7.97
C ARG A 59 -9.77 -24.97 6.89
N ARG A 60 -10.63 -23.99 7.19
CA ARG A 60 -11.54 -23.40 6.18
C ARG A 60 -10.76 -22.36 5.39
N VAL A 61 -10.87 -22.41 4.06
CA VAL A 61 -10.20 -21.46 3.16
C VAL A 61 -11.23 -20.95 2.15
N ASP A 62 -11.67 -19.73 2.33
CA ASP A 62 -12.54 -19.03 1.41
C ASP A 62 -11.72 -18.14 0.45
N ARG A 63 -12.21 -18.01 -0.77
CA ARG A 63 -11.59 -17.19 -1.82
C ARG A 63 -12.54 -16.07 -2.24
N VAL A 64 -12.02 -14.88 -2.40
CA VAL A 64 -12.73 -13.72 -2.94
C VAL A 64 -11.89 -13.13 -4.05
N VAL A 65 -12.36 -13.27 -5.29
CA VAL A 65 -11.68 -12.68 -6.45
C VAL A 65 -12.13 -11.24 -6.60
N VAL A 66 -11.18 -10.31 -6.48
CA VAL A 66 -11.46 -8.86 -6.54
C VAL A 66 -10.24 -8.09 -7.04
N ASP A 67 -10.46 -7.16 -7.98
CA ASP A 67 -9.47 -6.15 -8.31
C ASP A 67 -9.65 -4.93 -7.38
N LEU A 68 -8.65 -4.67 -6.57
CA LEU A 68 -8.65 -3.55 -5.61
C LEU A 68 -8.49 -2.17 -6.30
N ALA A 69 -8.27 -2.13 -7.60
CA ALA A 69 -8.35 -0.90 -8.38
C ALA A 69 -9.80 -0.45 -8.60
N ASP A 70 -10.78 -1.36 -8.51
CA ASP A 70 -12.21 -1.06 -8.57
C ASP A 70 -12.74 -0.85 -7.15
N ALA A 71 -13.00 0.41 -6.79
CA ALA A 71 -13.49 0.78 -5.47
C ALA A 71 -14.88 0.16 -5.17
N ALA A 72 -15.77 0.06 -6.18
CA ALA A 72 -17.09 -0.52 -6.00
C ALA A 72 -17.01 -2.05 -5.82
N ALA A 73 -16.14 -2.74 -6.57
CA ALA A 73 -15.89 -4.17 -6.37
C ALA A 73 -15.25 -4.43 -4.99
N THR A 74 -14.32 -3.57 -4.56
CA THR A 74 -13.70 -3.64 -3.24
C THR A 74 -14.74 -3.49 -2.12
N ALA A 75 -15.68 -2.54 -2.25
CA ALA A 75 -16.77 -2.37 -1.30
C ALA A 75 -17.63 -3.64 -1.20
N ARG A 76 -18.09 -4.15 -2.35
CA ARG A 76 -18.91 -5.38 -2.40
C ARG A 76 -18.17 -6.58 -1.80
N ALA A 77 -16.90 -6.74 -2.13
CA ALA A 77 -16.07 -7.81 -1.58
C ALA A 77 -15.91 -7.70 -0.06
N ALA A 78 -15.66 -6.50 0.46
CA ALA A 78 -15.55 -6.24 1.89
C ALA A 78 -16.85 -6.58 2.64
N GLU A 79 -18.01 -6.14 2.12
CA GLU A 79 -19.33 -6.46 2.69
C GLU A 79 -19.64 -7.96 2.63
N GLN A 80 -19.30 -8.63 1.53
CA GLN A 80 -19.44 -10.09 1.42
C GLN A 80 -18.61 -10.82 2.48
N VAL A 81 -17.38 -10.39 2.70
CA VAL A 81 -16.50 -10.95 3.74
C VAL A 81 -17.12 -10.70 5.12
N ARG A 82 -17.54 -9.46 5.42
CA ARG A 82 -18.15 -9.11 6.71
C ARG A 82 -19.41 -9.92 7.01
N ALA A 83 -20.28 -10.10 6.01
CA ALA A 83 -21.52 -10.86 6.17
C ALA A 83 -21.29 -12.36 6.44
N ARG A 84 -20.25 -12.95 5.80
CA ARG A 84 -19.91 -14.38 5.98
C ARG A 84 -19.04 -14.63 7.21
N HIS A 85 -18.25 -13.64 7.60
CA HIS A 85 -17.30 -13.71 8.72
C HIS A 85 -17.52 -12.54 9.67
N PRO A 86 -18.59 -12.58 10.51
CA PRO A 86 -18.92 -11.50 11.42
C PRO A 86 -17.88 -11.30 12.54
N ARG A 87 -16.97 -12.24 12.71
CA ARG A 87 -15.84 -12.19 13.65
C ARG A 87 -14.55 -12.48 12.92
N ILE A 88 -13.69 -11.47 12.85
CA ILE A 88 -12.37 -11.55 12.20
C ILE A 88 -11.30 -11.28 13.25
N ARG A 89 -10.39 -12.23 13.41
CA ARG A 89 -9.30 -12.09 14.36
C ARG A 89 -8.08 -11.37 13.80
N LEU A 90 -7.85 -11.51 12.50
CA LEU A 90 -6.72 -10.89 11.83
C LEU A 90 -7.12 -10.34 10.46
N LEU A 91 -6.86 -9.06 10.23
CA LEU A 91 -6.90 -8.46 8.90
C LEU A 91 -5.48 -8.10 8.46
N VAL A 92 -5.06 -8.62 7.32
CA VAL A 92 -3.77 -8.31 6.70
C VAL A 92 -3.98 -7.62 5.36
N ASN A 93 -3.85 -6.32 5.34
CA ASN A 93 -3.80 -5.52 4.11
C ASN A 93 -2.38 -5.60 3.53
N ASN A 94 -2.16 -6.60 2.67
CA ASN A 94 -0.86 -6.86 2.07
C ASN A 94 -0.81 -6.53 0.58
N ALA A 95 -1.94 -6.55 -0.12
CA ALA A 95 -1.99 -6.21 -1.55
C ALA A 95 -1.28 -4.88 -1.85
N GLY A 96 -0.61 -4.84 -2.99
CA GLY A 96 0.05 -3.63 -3.44
C GLY A 96 0.70 -3.80 -4.81
N VAL A 97 0.83 -2.68 -5.49
CA VAL A 97 1.43 -2.57 -6.82
C VAL A 97 2.52 -1.51 -6.82
N ALA A 98 3.42 -1.58 -7.80
CA ALA A 98 4.46 -0.58 -8.02
C ALA A 98 4.27 0.12 -9.38
N LEU A 99 4.77 1.34 -9.46
CA LEU A 99 4.82 2.15 -10.67
C LEU A 99 6.22 2.76 -10.76
N GLY A 100 6.95 2.43 -11.82
CA GLY A 100 8.28 2.96 -12.09
C GLY A 100 8.22 4.17 -13.01
N GLY A 101 8.90 5.27 -12.64
CA GLY A 101 9.00 6.47 -13.45
C GLY A 101 9.16 7.73 -12.57
N ARG A 102 9.81 8.75 -13.13
CA ARG A 102 9.84 10.07 -12.51
C ARG A 102 8.44 10.69 -12.56
N PHE A 103 8.18 11.67 -11.72
CA PHE A 103 6.85 12.28 -11.63
C PHE A 103 6.40 12.90 -12.96
N ASP A 104 7.32 13.47 -13.71
CA ASP A 104 7.10 14.04 -15.05
C ASP A 104 6.95 12.98 -16.17
N GLN A 105 7.13 11.70 -15.86
CA GLN A 105 7.00 10.57 -16.78
C GLN A 105 5.78 9.68 -16.47
N VAL A 106 4.99 10.07 -15.48
CA VAL A 106 3.82 9.31 -14.99
C VAL A 106 2.57 10.16 -15.21
N THR A 107 1.53 9.59 -15.80
CA THR A 107 0.22 10.27 -15.90
C THR A 107 -0.49 10.32 -14.56
N LEU A 108 -1.46 11.22 -14.43
CA LEU A 108 -2.29 11.30 -13.23
C LEU A 108 -3.10 10.01 -13.00
N ASP A 109 -3.60 9.39 -14.06
CA ASP A 109 -4.35 8.12 -13.98
C ASP A 109 -3.48 6.97 -13.49
N GLU A 110 -2.23 6.88 -13.97
CA GLU A 110 -1.26 5.89 -13.48
C GLU A 110 -0.93 6.11 -12.01
N PHE A 111 -0.79 7.37 -11.59
CA PHE A 111 -0.58 7.72 -10.20
C PHE A 111 -1.79 7.32 -9.33
N GLN A 112 -3.00 7.66 -9.78
CA GLN A 112 -4.23 7.35 -9.07
C GLN A 112 -4.47 5.84 -8.97
N TRP A 113 -4.15 5.07 -10.00
CA TRP A 113 -4.21 3.60 -9.95
C TRP A 113 -3.39 3.02 -8.79
N VAL A 114 -2.20 3.57 -8.52
CA VAL A 114 -1.40 3.16 -7.36
C VAL A 114 -2.07 3.57 -6.05
N VAL A 115 -2.66 4.78 -6.00
CA VAL A 115 -3.37 5.29 -4.81
C VAL A 115 -4.58 4.41 -4.48
N GLU A 116 -5.38 4.03 -5.49
CA GLU A 116 -6.55 3.17 -5.30
C GLU A 116 -6.16 1.85 -4.63
N ILE A 117 -5.19 1.13 -5.19
CA ILE A 117 -4.81 -0.21 -4.71
C ILE A 117 -4.05 -0.14 -3.39
N ASN A 118 -3.03 0.72 -3.32
CA ASN A 118 -2.10 0.71 -2.19
C ASN A 118 -2.61 1.41 -0.94
N PHE A 119 -3.57 2.34 -1.09
CA PHE A 119 -4.05 3.13 0.05
C PHE A 119 -5.57 3.13 0.19
N ARG A 120 -6.34 3.51 -0.83
CA ARG A 120 -7.81 3.59 -0.69
C ARG A 120 -8.44 2.25 -0.37
N ALA A 121 -8.01 1.17 -1.06
CA ALA A 121 -8.47 -0.18 -0.75
C ALA A 121 -8.13 -0.60 0.70
N VAL A 122 -6.95 -0.23 1.21
CA VAL A 122 -6.57 -0.48 2.61
C VAL A 122 -7.52 0.22 3.58
N VAL A 123 -7.83 1.49 3.33
CA VAL A 123 -8.78 2.27 4.14
C VAL A 123 -10.17 1.65 4.08
N GLN A 124 -10.67 1.36 2.89
CA GLN A 124 -12.02 0.82 2.66
C GLN A 124 -12.21 -0.55 3.31
N LEU A 125 -11.29 -1.49 3.08
CA LEU A 125 -11.33 -2.82 3.71
C LEU A 125 -11.25 -2.72 5.23
N THR A 126 -10.37 -1.88 5.75
CA THR A 126 -10.24 -1.67 7.20
C THR A 126 -11.53 -1.11 7.78
N HIS A 127 -12.10 -0.06 7.16
CA HIS A 127 -13.35 0.56 7.62
C HIS A 127 -14.53 -0.42 7.63
N THR A 128 -14.73 -1.16 6.53
CA THR A 128 -15.85 -2.09 6.40
C THR A 128 -15.72 -3.30 7.32
N LEU A 129 -14.48 -3.79 7.56
CA LEU A 129 -14.23 -4.97 8.40
C LEU A 129 -13.95 -4.62 9.87
N LEU A 130 -13.85 -3.33 10.22
CA LEU A 130 -13.60 -2.92 11.61
C LEU A 130 -14.65 -3.42 12.61
N PRO A 131 -15.97 -3.43 12.32
CA PRO A 131 -16.95 -4.02 13.23
C PRO A 131 -16.69 -5.50 13.51
N ALA A 132 -16.26 -6.28 12.50
CA ALA A 132 -15.93 -7.69 12.68
C ALA A 132 -14.64 -7.91 13.49
N LEU A 133 -13.66 -7.00 13.39
CA LEU A 133 -12.48 -6.98 14.25
C LEU A 133 -12.85 -6.63 15.70
N LYS A 134 -13.74 -5.65 15.90
CA LYS A 134 -14.23 -5.26 17.24
C LYS A 134 -15.04 -6.38 17.91
N ALA A 135 -15.78 -7.17 17.12
CA ALA A 135 -16.54 -8.31 17.61
C ALA A 135 -15.66 -9.48 18.08
N GLU A 136 -14.37 -9.49 17.75
CA GLU A 136 -13.43 -10.57 18.10
C GLU A 136 -12.37 -10.06 19.10
N PRO A 137 -12.50 -10.41 20.39
CA PRO A 137 -11.60 -9.91 21.44
C PRO A 137 -10.13 -10.25 21.16
N GLY A 138 -9.28 -9.24 21.23
CA GLY A 138 -7.86 -9.39 21.00
C GLY A 138 -7.48 -9.55 19.53
N SER A 139 -8.33 -9.13 18.62
CA SER A 139 -8.05 -9.09 17.17
C SER A 139 -6.85 -8.21 16.81
N HIS A 140 -6.44 -8.27 15.56
CA HIS A 140 -5.25 -7.58 15.10
C HIS A 140 -5.38 -7.10 13.65
N LEU A 141 -4.92 -5.88 13.41
CA LEU A 141 -4.80 -5.28 12.08
C LEU A 141 -3.33 -5.20 11.67
N VAL A 142 -3.01 -5.67 10.47
CA VAL A 142 -1.69 -5.57 9.87
C VAL A 142 -1.78 -4.82 8.55
N ASN A 143 -1.08 -3.72 8.42
CA ASN A 143 -0.95 -3.00 7.17
C ASN A 143 0.49 -3.10 6.65
N VAL A 144 0.64 -3.62 5.43
CA VAL A 144 1.95 -3.79 4.78
C VAL A 144 2.29 -2.52 3.99
N SER A 145 3.15 -1.71 4.59
CA SER A 145 3.80 -0.58 3.96
C SER A 145 5.03 -1.06 3.13
N SER A 146 6.15 -0.40 3.23
CA SER A 146 7.43 -0.70 2.56
C SER A 146 8.56 0.03 3.26
N VAL A 147 9.81 -0.30 2.93
CA VAL A 147 10.94 0.59 3.16
C VAL A 147 10.72 1.96 2.50
N PHE A 148 9.98 2.01 1.38
CA PHE A 148 9.60 3.26 0.72
C PHE A 148 8.43 4.00 1.40
N GLY A 149 7.92 3.51 2.52
CA GLY A 149 7.15 4.26 3.51
C GLY A 149 8.01 4.84 4.64
N LEU A 150 9.34 4.74 4.53
CA LEU A 150 10.33 5.30 5.47
C LEU A 150 11.30 6.25 4.78
N ILE A 151 11.59 5.98 3.51
CA ILE A 151 12.44 6.76 2.61
C ILE A 151 11.75 6.86 1.25
N ALA A 152 12.04 7.91 0.49
CA ALA A 152 11.44 8.15 -0.82
C ALA A 152 12.52 8.33 -1.91
N PRO A 153 12.92 7.26 -2.62
CA PRO A 153 13.90 7.38 -3.69
C PRO A 153 13.28 8.03 -4.95
N PRO A 154 14.11 8.67 -5.80
CA PRO A 154 13.67 9.20 -7.09
C PRO A 154 13.01 8.12 -7.96
N GLY A 155 12.03 8.50 -8.77
CA GLY A 155 11.31 7.59 -9.66
C GLY A 155 10.27 6.71 -8.97
N GLN A 156 9.97 6.96 -7.69
CA GLN A 156 9.02 6.21 -6.88
C GLN A 156 8.00 7.11 -6.17
N ALA A 157 7.68 8.28 -6.73
CA ALA A 157 6.82 9.27 -6.08
C ALA A 157 5.45 8.70 -5.71
N ALA A 158 4.73 8.07 -6.65
CA ALA A 158 3.41 7.49 -6.42
C ALA A 158 3.46 6.36 -5.37
N TYR A 159 4.41 5.44 -5.55
CA TYR A 159 4.55 4.30 -4.63
C TYR A 159 4.93 4.75 -3.22
N SER A 160 5.93 5.61 -3.10
CA SER A 160 6.36 6.12 -1.79
C SER A 160 5.25 6.91 -1.10
N ALA A 161 4.55 7.81 -1.80
CA ALA A 161 3.44 8.56 -1.24
C ALA A 161 2.38 7.65 -0.62
N THR A 162 1.98 6.57 -1.35
CA THR A 162 0.99 5.63 -0.83
C THR A 162 1.50 4.81 0.36
N LYS A 163 2.79 4.43 0.36
CA LYS A 163 3.36 3.65 1.47
C LYS A 163 3.62 4.50 2.72
N PHE A 164 3.91 5.79 2.57
CA PHE A 164 3.89 6.75 3.69
C PHE A 164 2.46 6.96 4.21
N ALA A 165 1.46 7.09 3.32
CA ALA A 165 0.06 7.21 3.71
C ALA A 165 -0.41 6.00 4.53
N VAL A 166 -0.12 4.76 4.07
CA VAL A 166 -0.41 3.52 4.82
C VAL A 166 0.26 3.54 6.19
N ARG A 167 1.50 4.00 6.29
CA ARG A 167 2.20 4.11 7.56
C ARG A 167 1.49 5.09 8.50
N GLY A 168 1.23 6.33 8.06
CA GLY A 168 0.56 7.35 8.87
C GLY A 168 -0.82 6.89 9.35
N PHE A 169 -1.63 6.33 8.44
CA PHE A 169 -2.92 5.73 8.76
C PHE A 169 -2.82 4.63 9.83
N THR A 170 -1.85 3.72 9.67
CA THR A 170 -1.64 2.62 10.63
C THR A 170 -1.19 3.12 12.00
N GLU A 171 -0.32 4.13 12.03
CA GLU A 171 0.15 4.73 13.30
C GLU A 171 -0.99 5.44 14.04
N ALA A 172 -1.88 6.15 13.33
CA ALA A 172 -3.08 6.77 13.92
C ALA A 172 -4.04 5.71 14.48
N LEU A 173 -4.43 4.72 13.65
CA LEU A 173 -5.34 3.65 14.09
C LEU A 173 -4.83 2.86 15.30
N ARG A 174 -3.52 2.73 15.46
CA ARG A 174 -2.95 2.06 16.64
C ARG A 174 -3.33 2.75 17.94
N HIS A 175 -3.42 4.07 17.94
CA HIS A 175 -3.83 4.83 19.12
C HIS A 175 -5.34 4.82 19.32
N GLU A 176 -6.10 4.91 18.24
CA GLU A 176 -7.56 4.92 18.27
C GLU A 176 -8.15 3.57 18.72
N LEU A 177 -7.57 2.45 18.27
CA LEU A 177 -8.11 1.11 18.52
C LEU A 177 -7.57 0.43 19.79
N ILE A 178 -6.75 1.13 20.58
CA ILE A 178 -6.17 0.58 21.82
C ILE A 178 -7.25 0.28 22.85
N ALA A 179 -8.26 1.14 22.95
CA ALA A 179 -9.39 0.97 23.87
C ALA A 179 -10.28 -0.22 23.49
N ASP A 180 -10.33 -0.56 22.20
CA ASP A 180 -11.05 -1.73 21.67
C ASP A 180 -10.25 -3.05 21.86
N GLY A 181 -9.02 -2.99 22.40
CA GLY A 181 -8.13 -4.15 22.56
C GLY A 181 -7.57 -4.69 21.26
N ILE A 182 -7.72 -3.97 20.15
CA ILE A 182 -7.25 -4.36 18.82
C ILE A 182 -5.76 -4.01 18.69
N GLY A 183 -4.93 -5.01 18.37
CA GLY A 183 -3.53 -4.76 18.03
C GLY A 183 -3.40 -4.18 16.62
N VAL A 184 -2.43 -3.29 16.42
CA VAL A 184 -2.17 -2.72 15.10
C VAL A 184 -0.67 -2.75 14.80
N THR A 185 -0.30 -3.34 13.67
CA THR A 185 1.09 -3.49 13.22
C THR A 185 1.31 -2.83 11.86
N SER A 186 2.27 -1.92 11.78
CA SER A 186 2.82 -1.44 10.51
C SER A 186 4.01 -2.31 10.11
N VAL A 187 3.98 -2.89 8.90
CA VAL A 187 5.05 -3.73 8.38
C VAL A 187 5.79 -2.99 7.28
N HIS A 188 7.13 -3.01 7.35
CA HIS A 188 8.00 -2.36 6.36
C HIS A 188 8.96 -3.39 5.77
N PRO A 189 8.57 -4.09 4.69
CA PRO A 189 9.47 -4.97 3.97
C PRO A 189 10.57 -4.18 3.25
N GLY A 190 11.79 -4.72 3.27
CA GLY A 190 12.88 -4.29 2.39
C GLY A 190 12.82 -5.03 1.05
N GLY A 191 13.96 -5.47 0.53
CA GLY A 191 14.06 -6.19 -0.74
C GLY A 191 13.58 -7.64 -0.64
N ILE A 192 12.29 -7.87 -0.80
CA ILE A 192 11.70 -9.22 -0.82
C ILE A 192 11.56 -9.70 -2.26
N ALA A 193 12.01 -10.92 -2.56
CA ALA A 193 11.91 -11.57 -3.86
C ALA A 193 10.46 -11.96 -4.17
N THR A 194 9.66 -10.97 -4.58
CA THR A 194 8.25 -11.12 -4.93
C THR A 194 8.03 -10.71 -6.38
N ARG A 195 6.85 -11.01 -6.90
CA ARG A 195 6.44 -10.61 -8.25
C ARG A 195 6.03 -9.14 -8.37
N ILE A 196 6.32 -8.31 -7.38
CA ILE A 196 5.95 -6.89 -7.40
C ILE A 196 6.56 -6.15 -8.58
N THR A 197 7.78 -6.53 -8.99
CA THR A 197 8.45 -5.97 -10.17
C THR A 197 7.89 -6.50 -11.48
N GLU A 198 7.44 -7.77 -11.52
CA GLU A 198 6.78 -8.35 -12.69
C GLU A 198 5.41 -7.71 -12.94
N ASN A 199 4.69 -7.36 -11.86
CA ASN A 199 3.37 -6.74 -11.90
C ASN A 199 3.43 -5.20 -11.87
N ALA A 200 4.62 -4.61 -11.82
CA ALA A 200 4.81 -3.17 -11.83
C ALA A 200 4.39 -2.59 -13.18
N ARG A 201 3.68 -1.46 -13.15
CA ARG A 201 3.48 -0.63 -14.34
C ARG A 201 4.69 0.28 -14.54
N ILE A 202 4.87 0.69 -15.77
CA ILE A 202 5.88 1.67 -16.17
C ILE A 202 5.12 2.93 -16.56
N GLY A 203 5.56 4.08 -16.07
CA GLY A 203 5.00 5.36 -16.50
C GLY A 203 5.11 5.50 -18.02
N SER A 204 4.04 5.96 -18.66
CA SER A 204 3.91 6.05 -20.11
C SER A 204 4.99 6.94 -20.76
N GLY A 205 5.58 7.87 -20.00
CA GLY A 205 6.70 8.71 -20.42
C GLY A 205 8.09 8.11 -20.18
N VAL A 206 8.20 6.88 -19.68
CA VAL A 206 9.49 6.23 -19.42
C VAL A 206 9.97 5.48 -20.66
N ARG A 207 11.23 5.70 -21.06
CA ARG A 207 11.83 4.91 -22.13
C ARG A 207 12.05 3.47 -21.66
N ARG A 208 11.78 2.53 -22.56
CA ARG A 208 11.86 1.10 -22.24
C ARG A 208 13.24 0.66 -21.75
N ASP A 209 14.31 1.17 -22.40
CA ASP A 209 15.68 0.83 -22.05
C ASP A 209 16.05 1.29 -20.63
N ASP A 210 15.64 2.53 -20.28
CA ASP A 210 15.88 3.10 -18.92
C ASP A 210 15.16 2.29 -17.83
N TYR A 211 13.95 1.80 -18.15
CA TYR A 211 13.20 0.94 -17.24
C TYR A 211 13.87 -0.43 -17.07
N GLU A 212 14.28 -1.09 -18.15
CA GLU A 212 14.90 -2.41 -18.04
C GLU A 212 16.22 -2.38 -17.26
N GLU A 213 16.99 -1.30 -17.41
CA GLU A 213 18.20 -1.09 -16.62
C GLU A 213 17.86 -0.85 -15.16
N GLY A 214 16.89 0.01 -14.87
CA GLY A 214 16.42 0.29 -13.51
C GLY A 214 15.86 -0.97 -12.84
N ARG A 215 15.06 -1.77 -13.56
CA ARG A 215 14.51 -3.04 -13.07
C ARG A 215 15.60 -4.03 -12.71
N ARG A 216 16.58 -4.24 -13.60
CA ARG A 216 17.72 -5.15 -13.32
C ARG A 216 18.51 -4.76 -12.08
N LYS A 217 18.68 -3.45 -11.85
CA LYS A 217 19.33 -2.94 -10.63
C LYS A 217 18.49 -3.18 -9.40
N PHE A 218 17.19 -2.96 -9.49
CA PHE A 218 16.26 -3.16 -8.39
C PHE A 218 16.09 -4.65 -8.04
N ASP A 219 15.98 -5.54 -9.03
CA ASP A 219 15.83 -6.99 -8.83
C ASP A 219 17.00 -7.58 -8.04
N ARG A 220 18.21 -7.05 -8.19
CA ARG A 220 19.39 -7.47 -7.39
C ARG A 220 19.25 -7.17 -5.90
N LEU A 221 18.39 -6.20 -5.54
CA LEU A 221 18.10 -5.87 -4.13
C LEU A 221 17.05 -6.79 -3.53
N LEU A 222 16.29 -7.53 -4.37
CA LEU A 222 15.23 -8.43 -3.95
C LEU A 222 15.79 -9.81 -3.61
N SER A 223 16.37 -9.94 -2.43
CA SER A 223 17.11 -11.15 -2.03
C SER A 223 16.43 -12.00 -0.95
N ILE A 224 15.43 -11.44 -0.26
CA ILE A 224 14.79 -12.12 0.87
C ILE A 224 13.61 -12.97 0.37
N PRO A 225 13.58 -14.30 0.63
CA PRO A 225 12.45 -15.14 0.26
C PRO A 225 11.16 -14.72 0.96
N PRO A 226 9.99 -14.76 0.26
CA PRO A 226 8.68 -14.43 0.83
C PRO A 226 8.35 -15.20 2.11
N ALA A 227 8.69 -16.48 2.18
CA ALA A 227 8.48 -17.33 3.36
C ALA A 227 9.24 -16.80 4.60
N ARG A 228 10.48 -16.31 4.41
CA ARG A 228 11.24 -15.67 5.48
C ARG A 228 10.61 -14.37 5.94
N ALA A 229 10.13 -13.56 5.00
CA ALA A 229 9.41 -12.32 5.30
C ALA A 229 8.13 -12.59 6.10
N ALA A 230 7.30 -13.54 5.65
CA ALA A 230 6.09 -13.97 6.35
C ALA A 230 6.39 -14.45 7.77
N GLY A 231 7.44 -15.27 7.96
CA GLY A 231 7.86 -15.71 9.28
C GLY A 231 8.24 -14.56 10.23
N VAL A 232 8.92 -13.52 9.73
CA VAL A 232 9.24 -12.31 10.53
C VAL A 232 7.97 -11.54 10.88
N ILE A 233 7.06 -11.36 9.93
CA ILE A 233 5.79 -10.64 10.11
C ILE A 233 4.94 -11.36 11.17
N LEU A 234 4.71 -12.67 11.01
CA LEU A 234 3.90 -13.46 11.93
C LEU A 234 4.45 -13.45 13.36
N ARG A 235 5.77 -13.56 13.54
CA ARG A 235 6.40 -13.40 14.86
C ARG A 235 6.22 -11.98 15.43
N GLY A 236 6.18 -10.97 14.57
CA GLY A 236 5.87 -9.59 14.97
C GLY A 236 4.44 -9.44 15.47
N VAL A 237 3.47 -10.02 14.74
CA VAL A 237 2.04 -10.05 15.11
C VAL A 237 1.84 -10.84 16.39
N GLU A 238 2.42 -12.02 16.52
CA GLU A 238 2.36 -12.85 17.74
C GLU A 238 2.76 -12.05 18.99
N ARG A 239 3.81 -11.23 18.86
CA ARG A 239 4.31 -10.38 19.95
C ARG A 239 3.62 -9.02 20.02
N ARG A 240 2.59 -8.79 19.24
CA ARG A 240 1.86 -7.52 19.11
C ARG A 240 2.77 -6.30 18.92
N ARG A 241 3.84 -6.47 18.13
CA ARG A 241 4.77 -5.38 17.85
C ARG A 241 4.08 -4.30 16.99
N PRO A 242 4.16 -3.03 17.38
CA PRO A 242 3.53 -1.94 16.62
C PRO A 242 4.18 -1.74 15.25
N ARG A 243 5.44 -2.18 15.10
CA ARG A 243 6.23 -1.99 13.88
C ARG A 243 7.14 -3.19 13.62
N VAL A 244 7.15 -3.64 12.38
CA VAL A 244 7.97 -4.76 11.92
C VAL A 244 8.80 -4.35 10.71
N LEU A 245 10.12 -4.34 10.82
CA LEU A 245 11.07 -4.13 9.74
C LEU A 245 11.57 -5.50 9.25
N VAL A 246 11.43 -5.78 7.95
CA VAL A 246 11.85 -7.06 7.38
C VAL A 246 13.14 -6.90 6.57
N GLY A 247 14.21 -7.47 7.10
CA GLY A 247 15.54 -7.45 6.49
C GLY A 247 16.37 -6.21 6.82
N TRP A 248 17.68 -6.34 6.61
CA TRP A 248 18.63 -5.23 6.80
C TRP A 248 18.38 -4.09 5.81
N SER A 249 17.90 -4.41 4.59
CA SER A 249 17.50 -3.46 3.57
C SER A 249 16.33 -2.53 3.98
N ALA A 250 15.61 -2.86 5.07
CA ALA A 250 14.63 -1.96 5.68
C ALA A 250 15.19 -1.28 6.94
N LYS A 251 16.00 -2.00 7.75
CA LYS A 251 16.49 -1.49 9.03
C LYS A 251 17.48 -0.35 8.87
N LEU A 252 18.42 -0.49 7.94
CA LEU A 252 19.46 0.53 7.73
C LEU A 252 18.88 1.85 7.19
N PRO A 253 18.03 1.86 6.13
CA PRO A 253 17.38 3.09 5.69
C PRO A 253 16.48 3.73 6.75
N ASP A 254 15.80 2.94 7.59
CA ASP A 254 15.02 3.46 8.71
C ASP A 254 15.89 4.22 9.71
N LEU A 255 17.02 3.63 10.10
CA LEU A 255 17.97 4.26 11.02
C LEU A 255 18.50 5.57 10.42
N MET A 256 18.90 5.55 9.14
CA MET A 256 19.39 6.74 8.44
C MET A 256 18.34 7.87 8.39
N ALA A 257 17.08 7.54 8.08
CA ALA A 257 15.99 8.50 8.03
C ALA A 257 15.69 9.13 9.42
N ARG A 258 15.97 8.42 10.50
CA ARG A 258 15.78 8.92 11.89
C ARG A 258 16.92 9.80 12.37
N ILE A 259 18.17 9.45 12.01
CA ILE A 259 19.36 10.20 12.46
C ILE A 259 19.56 11.44 11.59
N ALA A 260 19.29 11.36 10.29
CA ALA A 260 19.54 12.41 9.32
C ALA A 260 18.33 12.66 8.41
N PRO A 261 17.19 13.12 8.94
CA PRO A 261 15.94 13.24 8.19
C PRO A 261 16.06 14.15 6.96
N GLY A 262 16.79 15.26 7.06
CA GLY A 262 16.98 16.21 5.96
C GLY A 262 18.00 15.78 4.90
N SER A 263 18.96 14.92 5.24
CA SER A 263 20.04 14.49 4.34
C SER A 263 19.95 13.03 3.91
N SER A 264 19.01 12.26 4.46
CA SER A 264 18.80 10.85 4.11
C SER A 264 18.57 10.64 2.60
N GLY A 265 17.85 11.54 1.93
CA GLY A 265 17.65 11.51 0.48
C GLY A 265 18.94 11.76 -0.31
N THR A 266 19.82 12.63 0.16
CA THR A 266 21.12 12.91 -0.47
C THR A 266 22.09 11.75 -0.27
N LEU A 267 22.13 11.15 0.91
CA LEU A 267 22.92 9.96 1.22
C LEU A 267 22.46 8.74 0.41
N LEU A 268 21.14 8.54 0.26
CA LEU A 268 20.58 7.53 -0.62
C LEU A 268 20.98 7.75 -2.08
N ARG A 269 20.92 8.99 -2.58
CA ARG A 269 21.39 9.33 -3.92
C ARG A 269 22.88 9.04 -4.10
N ALA A 270 23.73 9.33 -3.11
CA ALA A 270 25.15 9.03 -3.16
C ALA A 270 25.44 7.51 -3.15
N GLY A 271 24.63 6.72 -2.42
CA GLY A 271 24.74 5.25 -2.34
C GLY A 271 24.11 4.51 -3.52
N ILE A 272 22.95 4.96 -3.99
CA ILE A 272 22.22 4.36 -5.12
C ILE A 272 22.62 5.03 -6.43
N GLY A 273 22.93 6.31 -6.42
CA GLY A 273 23.09 7.19 -7.59
C GLY A 273 24.42 7.13 -8.32
N ARG A 274 25.41 6.37 -7.83
CA ARG A 274 26.57 6.03 -8.67
C ARG A 274 26.24 4.99 -9.75
N GLY A 275 25.02 4.46 -9.74
CA GLY A 275 24.54 3.48 -10.70
C GLY A 275 23.29 3.88 -11.53
N THR A 276 22.61 5.01 -11.23
CA THR A 276 21.40 5.45 -11.93
C THR A 276 21.50 6.86 -12.53
N GLY A 277 22.68 7.44 -12.53
CA GLY A 277 22.89 8.79 -13.04
C GLY A 277 23.04 8.81 -14.57
N ALA A 278 21.95 8.95 -15.30
CA ALA A 278 22.03 9.82 -16.46
C ALA A 278 22.41 11.23 -15.93
N PRO A 279 23.40 11.93 -16.53
CA PRO A 279 23.75 13.27 -16.10
C PRO A 279 22.48 14.12 -16.17
N VAL A 280 22.15 14.80 -15.06
CA VAL A 280 21.17 15.87 -15.11
C VAL A 280 21.72 16.87 -16.11
N ARG A 281 21.29 16.79 -17.38
CA ARG A 281 21.47 17.91 -18.29
C ARG A 281 20.83 19.08 -17.56
N ARG A 282 21.64 20.06 -17.18
CA ARG A 282 21.11 21.36 -16.78
C ARG A 282 20.17 21.74 -17.91
N LEU A 283 18.89 21.82 -17.62
CA LEU A 283 17.95 22.45 -18.53
C LEU A 283 18.52 23.86 -18.73
N THR A 284 19.15 24.07 -19.87
CA THR A 284 19.35 25.43 -20.38
C THR A 284 17.97 26.04 -20.35
N THR A 285 17.87 27.15 -19.67
CA THR A 285 16.71 28.00 -19.50
C THR A 285 15.82 27.89 -20.73
N VAL A 286 14.66 27.24 -20.59
CA VAL A 286 13.62 27.32 -21.62
C VAL A 286 13.26 28.80 -21.63
N ALA A 287 13.50 29.48 -22.75
CA ALA A 287 13.06 30.83 -22.96
C ALA A 287 11.55 30.89 -22.61
N ALA A 288 11.19 31.84 -21.78
CA ALA A 288 9.79 32.05 -21.45
C ALA A 288 8.99 32.18 -22.75
N PRO A 289 7.81 31.54 -22.85
CA PRO A 289 6.95 31.77 -24.00
C PRO A 289 6.63 33.27 -24.09
N PRO A 290 6.49 33.83 -25.29
CA PRO A 290 6.13 35.22 -25.43
C PRO A 290 4.86 35.50 -24.66
N GLU A 291 4.89 36.59 -23.87
CA GLU A 291 3.78 37.06 -23.04
C GLU A 291 2.57 37.32 -23.95
N GLU A 292 1.60 36.42 -23.99
CA GLU A 292 0.31 36.67 -24.64
C GLU A 292 -0.36 37.83 -23.93
N ALA A 293 -0.58 38.92 -24.66
CA ALA A 293 -1.22 40.11 -24.16
C ALA A 293 -2.59 39.77 -23.55
N VAL A 294 -2.73 39.98 -22.26
CA VAL A 294 -3.99 39.87 -21.54
C VAL A 294 -4.98 40.87 -22.12
N PRO A 295 -6.12 40.44 -22.69
CA PRO A 295 -7.12 41.38 -23.18
C PRO A 295 -7.66 42.24 -22.03
N PRO A 296 -7.95 43.53 -22.27
CA PRO A 296 -8.39 44.43 -21.21
C PRO A 296 -9.71 43.96 -20.61
N ALA A 297 -9.77 44.04 -19.28
CA ALA A 297 -10.96 43.68 -18.49
C ALA A 297 -12.18 44.42 -18.99
N VAL A 298 -13.25 43.70 -19.32
CA VAL A 298 -14.57 44.26 -19.67
C VAL A 298 -15.10 44.99 -18.44
N ALA A 299 -15.22 46.31 -18.55
CA ALA A 299 -15.85 47.17 -17.56
C ALA A 299 -17.32 46.75 -17.35
N ASN A 300 -17.63 46.29 -16.17
CA ASN A 300 -18.99 45.92 -15.77
C ASN A 300 -19.78 47.20 -15.45
N ASP A 301 -20.50 47.74 -16.44
CA ASP A 301 -21.39 48.91 -16.31
C ASP A 301 -22.65 48.49 -15.50
N ARG A 302 -22.60 48.69 -14.20
CA ARG A 302 -23.76 48.55 -13.33
C ARG A 302 -24.58 49.81 -13.46
N ARG A 303 -25.54 49.85 -14.40
CA ARG A 303 -26.62 50.81 -14.36
C ARG A 303 -27.60 50.46 -13.26
N SER A 304 -27.71 51.36 -12.32
CA SER A 304 -28.69 51.44 -11.26
C SER A 304 -30.09 51.52 -11.87
N GLU A 305 -30.93 50.50 -11.69
CA GLU A 305 -32.38 50.63 -11.85
C GLU A 305 -33.01 50.92 -10.48
N GLY A 306 -33.71 52.05 -10.45
CA GLY A 306 -34.29 52.63 -9.27
C GLY A 306 -35.46 51.83 -8.71
N VAL A 307 -35.51 51.83 -7.41
CA VAL A 307 -36.67 51.41 -6.61
C VAL A 307 -37.76 52.49 -6.75
N SER A 308 -38.86 52.09 -7.36
CA SER A 308 -40.14 52.88 -7.29
C SER A 308 -41.00 52.25 -6.19
N THR A 309 -41.17 52.96 -5.12
CA THR A 309 -42.21 52.73 -4.14
C THR A 309 -43.55 53.28 -4.69
N ALA A 310 -44.58 52.48 -4.70
CA ALA A 310 -45.99 52.91 -4.69
C ALA A 310 -46.78 51.88 -3.90
N ASP A 311 -47.24 52.34 -2.94
CA ASP A 311 -48.34 52.47 -2.03
C ASP A 311 -49.70 51.95 -2.59
N GLU A 312 -50.56 51.55 -1.61
CA GLU A 312 -52.01 51.39 -1.62
C GLU A 312 -52.66 50.08 -2.11
N ALA A 313 -53.21 49.42 -1.20
CA ALA A 313 -54.59 49.08 -0.75
C ALA A 313 -54.61 47.66 -0.15
#